data_733c403ec10284cbf1511f0eda4f68d4
#
_entry.id   733c403ec10284cbf1511f0eda4f68d4
#
_cell.length_a   1.000
_cell.length_b   1.000
_cell.length_c   1.000
_cell.angle_alpha   90.00
_cell.angle_beta   90.00
_cell.angle_gamma   90.00
#
_symmetry.space_group_name_H-M   'P 1'
#
loop_
_entity.id
_entity.type
_entity.pdbx_description
1 polymer ?
#
loop_
_entity_poly.entity_id
_entity_poly.type
_entity_poly.pdbx_seq_one_letter_code
_entity_poly.pdbx_strand_id
1 'polypeptide(L)'
;DAGLLSGRQYLTGLLDAERSTLYLWDPKEEILWSRVAEGLDDFRITLEAGQGIAGTVFQTGETINIEDSYKDPRFNPEIDRLTGFQTRSLLCLPIINRDGDRIGVVQVLNSRDGAFQKRHVERLRSMSAQAAVSIENAQLFESVLEMRNYNEGILKSLSNGVITFDEELKVGKVNDAACRLLEVSAEMVSETLLSDMFRGRNGWLAKSVGRVAETGQTDLSLDADVHLDSGEVKSFNLTIAPLHDINDTIIGVMMVLEDLSGEKRVRSTMARYMPKTVVDQLLDGDLAALSGTSQTVTTLFSDIRGFTTHSEKAGARETVRMLNEYFTEMVEVIDDHQGILDKYIGDAVMALFGAPFVNQEDAQNALDTADVMIRRLNELNSRRAERGQASIRIGIGINSGEVVAGNIGSPKRMDYTVIGGPVNLAARLESATETYGAQILLSENTLMLLRRRDLIREVDLIRVKGKQEPVAIHESLGYVDDATSERVRRATSVQAEAIQAFRAKDFRRGTTLFKESLKIWPEDPLPHVYLERMAQYALEAPPDDWDGVFSMRTK
;
A
#
# COMPACT_ATOMS: atom_id res chain seq x y z
N ASP A 1 37.09 -22.71 -28.44
CA ASP A 1 37.50 -24.12 -28.58
C ASP A 1 38.11 -24.46 -29.95
N ALA A 2 37.51 -24.05 -31.06
CA ALA A 2 38.04 -24.31 -32.40
C ALA A 2 39.41 -23.62 -32.67
N GLY A 3 39.62 -22.43 -32.11
CA GLY A 3 40.90 -21.69 -32.24
C GLY A 3 42.05 -22.32 -31.45
N LEU A 4 41.78 -22.91 -30.29
CA LEU A 4 42.77 -23.58 -29.45
C LEU A 4 43.21 -24.93 -30.04
N LEU A 5 42.28 -25.64 -30.68
CA LEU A 5 42.57 -26.89 -31.38
C LEU A 5 43.45 -26.71 -32.64
N SER A 6 43.15 -25.68 -33.44
CA SER A 6 43.98 -25.32 -34.61
C SER A 6 45.36 -24.82 -34.20
N GLY A 7 45.47 -24.08 -33.11
CA GLY A 7 46.73 -23.59 -32.53
C GLY A 7 47.67 -24.72 -32.06
N ARG A 8 47.14 -25.80 -31.50
CA ARG A 8 47.90 -26.98 -31.05
C ARG A 8 48.52 -27.77 -32.20
N GLN A 9 47.74 -28.07 -33.24
CA GLN A 9 48.26 -28.76 -34.44
C GLN A 9 49.33 -27.94 -35.13
N TYR A 10 49.17 -26.62 -35.12
CA TYR A 10 50.19 -25.71 -35.67
C TYR A 10 51.49 -25.72 -34.82
N LEU A 11 51.38 -25.73 -33.48
CA LEU A 11 52.49 -25.83 -32.54
C LEU A 11 53.29 -27.13 -32.69
N THR A 12 52.62 -28.28 -32.73
CA THR A 12 53.26 -29.58 -32.91
C THR A 12 53.98 -29.70 -34.23
N GLY A 13 53.38 -29.20 -35.32
CA GLY A 13 53.98 -29.19 -36.64
C GLY A 13 55.24 -28.27 -36.77
N LEU A 14 55.17 -27.05 -36.19
CA LEU A 14 56.24 -26.05 -36.28
C LEU A 14 57.44 -26.39 -35.39
N LEU A 15 57.28 -27.19 -34.37
CA LEU A 15 58.29 -27.59 -33.41
C LEU A 15 58.81 -29.03 -33.62
N ASP A 16 58.29 -29.70 -34.66
CA ASP A 16 58.62 -31.10 -34.95
C ASP A 16 58.45 -32.02 -33.71
N ALA A 17 57.34 -31.78 -32.99
CA ALA A 17 56.99 -32.47 -31.78
C ALA A 17 55.83 -33.50 -31.97
N GLU A 18 55.67 -34.43 -31.09
CA GLU A 18 54.55 -35.40 -31.13
C GLU A 18 53.25 -34.87 -30.53
N ARG A 19 53.38 -34.04 -29.45
CA ARG A 19 52.23 -33.51 -28.73
C ARG A 19 52.54 -32.11 -28.16
N SER A 20 51.51 -31.27 -28.07
CA SER A 20 51.54 -30.02 -27.30
C SER A 20 50.34 -29.90 -26.37
N THR A 21 50.55 -29.27 -25.24
CA THR A 21 49.50 -29.01 -24.25
C THR A 21 49.59 -27.56 -23.81
N LEU A 22 48.43 -26.90 -23.76
CA LEU A 22 48.27 -25.55 -23.24
C LEU A 22 47.54 -25.65 -21.91
N TYR A 23 48.11 -25.14 -20.85
CA TYR A 23 47.50 -25.00 -19.54
C TYR A 23 47.18 -23.54 -19.31
N LEU A 24 45.94 -23.25 -18.92
CA LEU A 24 45.48 -21.92 -18.52
C LEU A 24 45.38 -21.86 -17.01
N TRP A 25 45.70 -20.72 -16.44
CA TRP A 25 45.52 -20.45 -15.02
C TRP A 25 44.12 -20.03 -14.71
N ASP A 26 43.50 -20.67 -13.72
CA ASP A 26 42.24 -20.23 -13.12
C ASP A 26 42.55 -19.59 -11.76
N PRO A 27 42.42 -18.25 -11.64
CA PRO A 27 42.75 -17.55 -10.40
C PRO A 27 41.73 -17.78 -9.28
N LYS A 28 40.51 -18.27 -9.58
CA LYS A 28 39.48 -18.56 -8.58
C LYS A 28 39.68 -19.89 -7.89
N GLU A 29 40.08 -20.88 -8.70
CA GLU A 29 40.32 -22.24 -8.21
C GLU A 29 41.80 -22.47 -7.88
N GLU A 30 42.67 -21.51 -8.18
CA GLU A 30 44.16 -21.59 -8.01
C GLU A 30 44.77 -22.82 -8.66
N ILE A 31 44.29 -23.20 -9.86
CA ILE A 31 44.76 -24.36 -10.63
C ILE A 31 45.13 -24.00 -12.06
N LEU A 32 46.11 -24.75 -12.60
CA LEU A 32 46.35 -24.86 -14.04
C LEU A 32 45.43 -25.93 -14.63
N TRP A 33 44.73 -25.62 -15.68
CA TRP A 33 43.87 -26.61 -16.33
C TRP A 33 44.11 -26.67 -17.83
N SER A 34 43.97 -27.86 -18.39
CA SER A 34 44.05 -28.09 -19.82
C SER A 34 43.02 -29.09 -20.29
N ARG A 35 42.51 -28.88 -21.51
CA ARG A 35 41.62 -29.81 -22.21
C ARG A 35 42.50 -30.64 -23.18
N VAL A 36 42.63 -31.93 -22.90
CA VAL A 36 43.39 -32.85 -23.79
C VAL A 36 42.49 -33.24 -24.96
N ALA A 37 42.91 -32.98 -26.19
CA ALA A 37 42.04 -33.08 -27.36
C ALA A 37 42.38 -34.24 -28.34
N GLU A 38 43.25 -35.17 -28.04
CA GLU A 38 43.49 -36.32 -28.95
C GLU A 38 43.22 -37.65 -28.25
N GLY A 39 42.10 -38.29 -28.61
CA GLY A 39 41.80 -39.68 -28.29
C GLY A 39 41.11 -39.95 -26.95
N LEU A 40 40.81 -38.91 -26.17
CA LEU A 40 40.02 -39.01 -24.92
C LEU A 40 39.04 -37.85 -24.91
N ASP A 41 37.81 -38.11 -25.30
CA ASP A 41 36.71 -37.16 -25.18
C ASP A 41 36.50 -36.77 -23.72
N ASP A 42 36.60 -35.44 -23.41
CA ASP A 42 36.31 -34.79 -22.13
C ASP A 42 37.28 -34.98 -20.93
N PHE A 43 38.53 -35.38 -21.11
CA PHE A 43 39.48 -35.43 -20.00
C PHE A 43 40.16 -34.08 -19.74
N ARG A 44 39.85 -33.43 -18.63
CA ARG A 44 40.47 -32.18 -18.16
C ARG A 44 41.60 -32.51 -17.20
N ILE A 45 42.86 -32.15 -17.56
CA ILE A 45 44.00 -32.25 -16.63
C ILE A 45 44.01 -30.98 -15.79
N THR A 46 44.03 -31.12 -14.47
CA THR A 46 44.20 -30.03 -13.50
C THR A 46 45.48 -30.25 -12.71
N LEU A 47 46.23 -29.17 -12.46
CA LEU A 47 47.50 -29.18 -11.73
C LEU A 47 47.54 -27.99 -10.77
N GLU A 48 48.08 -28.20 -9.57
CA GLU A 48 48.39 -27.07 -8.68
C GLU A 48 49.63 -26.32 -9.10
N ALA A 49 49.77 -25.06 -8.71
CA ALA A 49 51.00 -24.31 -8.92
C ALA A 49 52.16 -25.00 -8.17
N GLY A 50 53.23 -25.32 -8.90
CA GLY A 50 54.35 -26.10 -8.36
C GLY A 50 54.25 -27.61 -8.57
N GLN A 51 53.13 -28.17 -8.98
CA GLN A 51 52.95 -29.59 -9.23
C GLN A 51 53.42 -30.00 -10.64
N GLY A 52 54.35 -30.95 -10.71
CA GLY A 52 54.88 -31.39 -11.99
C GLY A 52 55.76 -30.33 -12.71
N ILE A 53 56.09 -30.60 -13.96
CA ILE A 53 56.91 -29.65 -14.77
C ILE A 53 56.09 -28.39 -15.09
N ALA A 54 54.85 -28.50 -15.54
CA ALA A 54 54.01 -27.36 -15.89
C ALA A 54 53.71 -26.47 -14.68
N GLY A 55 53.36 -27.02 -13.53
CA GLY A 55 53.16 -26.26 -12.29
C GLY A 55 54.43 -25.57 -11.80
N THR A 56 55.58 -26.23 -11.92
CA THR A 56 56.88 -25.62 -11.60
C THR A 56 57.20 -24.43 -12.51
N VAL A 57 57.00 -24.57 -13.83
CA VAL A 57 57.19 -23.48 -14.79
C VAL A 57 56.26 -22.31 -14.51
N PHE A 58 54.99 -22.59 -14.14
CA PHE A 58 54.06 -21.56 -13.74
C PHE A 58 54.50 -20.83 -12.47
N GLN A 59 54.95 -21.59 -11.45
CA GLN A 59 55.36 -21.03 -10.17
C GLN A 59 56.68 -20.22 -10.28
N THR A 60 57.66 -20.70 -11.05
CA THR A 60 59.00 -20.05 -11.13
C THR A 60 59.09 -19.02 -12.26
N GLY A 61 58.28 -19.17 -13.32
CA GLY A 61 58.43 -18.39 -14.56
C GLY A 61 59.63 -18.80 -15.44
N GLU A 62 60.33 -19.86 -15.07
CA GLU A 62 61.52 -20.32 -15.79
C GLU A 62 61.16 -21.33 -16.88
N THR A 63 61.84 -21.24 -18.01
CA THR A 63 61.72 -22.22 -19.09
C THR A 63 62.41 -23.52 -18.69
N ILE A 64 61.72 -24.64 -18.82
CA ILE A 64 62.29 -25.97 -18.56
C ILE A 64 62.41 -26.74 -19.89
N ASN A 65 63.57 -27.25 -20.19
CA ASN A 65 63.87 -28.11 -21.34
C ASN A 65 64.56 -29.40 -20.87
N ILE A 66 63.90 -30.53 -21.08
CA ILE A 66 64.33 -31.85 -20.55
C ILE A 66 64.48 -32.82 -21.73
N GLU A 67 65.68 -33.46 -21.83
CA GLU A 67 65.99 -34.46 -22.85
C GLU A 67 65.44 -35.85 -22.54
N ASP A 68 65.35 -36.20 -21.22
CA ASP A 68 64.83 -37.47 -20.73
C ASP A 68 63.92 -37.18 -19.54
N SER A 69 62.59 -37.19 -19.76
CA SER A 69 61.59 -36.79 -18.77
C SER A 69 61.54 -37.71 -17.58
N TYR A 70 61.84 -39.00 -17.72
CA TYR A 70 61.79 -39.98 -16.63
C TYR A 70 62.97 -39.84 -15.67
N LYS A 71 64.04 -39.09 -16.04
CA LYS A 71 65.17 -38.78 -15.14
C LYS A 71 64.96 -37.51 -14.31
N ASP A 72 63.96 -36.68 -14.65
CA ASP A 72 63.69 -35.46 -13.92
C ASP A 72 62.72 -35.75 -12.75
N PRO A 73 63.12 -35.44 -11.50
CA PRO A 73 62.30 -35.75 -10.33
C PRO A 73 60.96 -35.00 -10.26
N ARG A 74 60.79 -33.93 -11.04
CA ARG A 74 59.57 -33.16 -11.13
C ARG A 74 58.55 -33.76 -12.11
N PHE A 75 59.00 -34.71 -12.96
CA PHE A 75 58.12 -35.34 -13.93
C PHE A 75 57.14 -36.30 -13.25
N ASN A 76 55.83 -36.15 -13.55
CA ASN A 76 54.82 -37.04 -13.06
C ASN A 76 54.42 -38.11 -14.10
N PRO A 77 54.84 -39.37 -13.97
CA PRO A 77 54.54 -40.42 -14.92
C PRO A 77 53.09 -40.92 -14.90
N GLU A 78 52.25 -40.48 -13.94
CA GLU A 78 50.85 -40.90 -13.89
C GLU A 78 50.05 -40.37 -15.09
N ILE A 79 50.36 -39.19 -15.57
CA ILE A 79 49.70 -38.59 -16.78
C ILE A 79 49.99 -39.46 -18.00
N ASP A 80 51.22 -39.95 -18.16
CA ASP A 80 51.57 -40.89 -19.22
C ASP A 80 50.78 -42.20 -19.13
N ARG A 81 50.65 -42.76 -17.92
CA ARG A 81 49.83 -43.97 -17.67
C ARG A 81 48.36 -43.76 -17.99
N LEU A 82 47.80 -42.63 -17.63
CA LEU A 82 46.40 -42.32 -17.89
C LEU A 82 46.12 -42.07 -19.38
N THR A 83 47.03 -41.47 -20.07
CA THR A 83 46.86 -41.09 -21.51
C THR A 83 47.42 -42.16 -22.47
N GLY A 84 48.15 -43.16 -21.99
CA GLY A 84 48.83 -44.16 -22.82
C GLY A 84 49.97 -43.56 -23.67
N PHE A 85 50.42 -42.32 -23.38
CA PHE A 85 51.47 -41.62 -24.07
C PHE A 85 52.79 -41.75 -23.31
N GLN A 86 53.87 -41.97 -23.96
CA GLN A 86 55.21 -42.03 -23.35
C GLN A 86 55.97 -40.73 -23.63
N THR A 87 56.18 -39.91 -22.61
CA THR A 87 56.92 -38.67 -22.68
C THR A 87 58.42 -38.93 -22.57
N ARG A 88 59.18 -38.67 -23.66
CA ARG A 88 60.65 -38.81 -23.71
C ARG A 88 61.34 -37.51 -23.43
N SER A 89 61.15 -36.52 -24.29
CA SER A 89 61.69 -35.17 -24.15
C SER A 89 60.54 -34.15 -23.95
N LEU A 90 60.79 -33.07 -23.18
CA LEU A 90 59.81 -32.09 -22.81
C LEU A 90 60.39 -30.67 -22.84
N LEU A 91 59.65 -29.76 -23.46
CA LEU A 91 59.95 -28.32 -23.43
C LEU A 91 58.71 -27.60 -22.89
N CYS A 92 58.88 -26.81 -21.82
CA CYS A 92 57.80 -26.12 -21.13
C CYS A 92 58.15 -24.64 -20.87
N LEU A 93 57.25 -23.73 -21.26
CA LEU A 93 57.43 -22.30 -21.12
C LEU A 93 56.22 -21.65 -20.48
N PRO A 94 56.41 -20.61 -19.66
CA PRO A 94 55.29 -19.80 -19.15
C PRO A 94 54.66 -18.97 -20.28
N ILE A 95 53.37 -18.72 -20.18
CA ILE A 95 52.64 -17.74 -20.97
C ILE A 95 52.47 -16.52 -20.07
N ILE A 96 53.09 -15.43 -20.49
CA ILE A 96 53.13 -14.18 -19.70
C ILE A 96 52.42 -13.09 -20.48
N ASN A 97 51.50 -12.38 -19.81
CA ASN A 97 50.76 -11.26 -20.38
C ASN A 97 51.65 -9.98 -20.46
N ARG A 98 51.07 -8.88 -20.93
CA ARG A 98 51.80 -7.59 -21.07
C ARG A 98 52.17 -6.97 -19.72
N ASP A 99 51.42 -7.25 -18.69
CA ASP A 99 51.63 -6.75 -17.32
C ASP A 99 52.66 -7.56 -16.54
N GLY A 100 53.15 -8.66 -17.14
CA GLY A 100 54.13 -9.53 -16.53
C GLY A 100 53.54 -10.69 -15.71
N ASP A 101 52.22 -10.83 -15.74
CA ASP A 101 51.53 -11.91 -15.02
C ASP A 101 51.55 -13.19 -15.81
N ARG A 102 51.69 -14.32 -15.10
CA ARG A 102 51.65 -15.65 -15.69
C ARG A 102 50.20 -16.10 -15.83
N ILE A 103 49.71 -16.20 -17.04
CA ILE A 103 48.33 -16.56 -17.38
C ILE A 103 48.18 -18.03 -17.79
N GLY A 104 49.28 -18.76 -17.88
CA GLY A 104 49.29 -20.16 -18.27
C GLY A 104 50.68 -20.71 -18.54
N VAL A 105 50.72 -21.91 -19.10
CA VAL A 105 51.94 -22.62 -19.49
C VAL A 105 51.71 -23.38 -20.78
N VAL A 106 52.67 -23.33 -21.69
CA VAL A 106 52.68 -24.17 -22.89
C VAL A 106 53.74 -25.25 -22.76
N GLN A 107 53.34 -26.47 -23.03
CA GLN A 107 54.21 -27.66 -22.95
C GLN A 107 54.21 -28.39 -24.30
N VAL A 108 55.36 -28.78 -24.75
CA VAL A 108 55.58 -29.54 -25.99
C VAL A 108 56.36 -30.80 -25.66
N LEU A 109 55.89 -31.93 -26.18
CA LEU A 109 56.37 -33.26 -25.81
C LEU A 109 56.95 -33.97 -27.04
N ASN A 110 58.06 -34.71 -26.82
CA ASN A 110 58.71 -35.60 -27.75
C ASN A 110 59.13 -34.87 -29.07
N SER A 111 60.27 -34.25 -29.05
CA SER A 111 60.91 -33.80 -30.29
C SER A 111 61.22 -34.98 -31.20
N ARG A 112 60.88 -34.91 -32.49
CA ARG A 112 61.15 -35.96 -33.46
C ARG A 112 62.65 -36.07 -33.77
N ASP A 113 63.41 -34.99 -33.52
CA ASP A 113 64.87 -34.95 -33.61
C ASP A 113 65.58 -35.44 -32.34
N GLY A 114 64.81 -35.99 -31.34
CA GLY A 114 65.34 -36.53 -30.10
C GLY A 114 65.27 -35.54 -28.94
N ALA A 115 65.88 -34.35 -29.04
CA ALA A 115 65.87 -33.32 -28.00
C ALA A 115 65.49 -31.94 -28.55
N PHE A 116 64.81 -31.10 -27.68
CA PHE A 116 64.51 -29.72 -28.09
C PHE A 116 65.75 -28.85 -28.03
N GLN A 117 66.11 -28.22 -29.20
CA GLN A 117 67.23 -27.34 -29.35
C GLN A 117 66.90 -25.88 -29.06
N LYS A 118 67.90 -24.99 -28.91
CA LYS A 118 67.72 -23.56 -28.64
C LYS A 118 66.73 -22.87 -29.62
N ARG A 119 66.79 -23.25 -30.91
CA ARG A 119 65.81 -22.78 -31.92
C ARG A 119 64.34 -23.10 -31.59
N HIS A 120 64.05 -24.24 -30.95
CA HIS A 120 62.70 -24.64 -30.56
C HIS A 120 62.26 -23.80 -29.39
N VAL A 121 63.12 -23.50 -28.41
CA VAL A 121 62.87 -22.61 -27.30
C VAL A 121 62.46 -21.20 -27.76
N GLU A 122 63.26 -20.64 -28.71
CA GLU A 122 63.02 -19.28 -29.26
C GLU A 122 61.69 -19.22 -30.03
N ARG A 123 61.40 -20.22 -30.85
CA ARG A 123 60.11 -20.33 -31.57
C ARG A 123 58.94 -20.44 -30.60
N LEU A 124 59.03 -21.35 -29.64
CA LEU A 124 57.95 -21.54 -28.66
C LEU A 124 57.74 -20.27 -27.83
N ARG A 125 58.79 -19.54 -27.47
CA ARG A 125 58.72 -18.25 -26.76
C ARG A 125 57.98 -17.18 -27.57
N SER A 126 58.28 -17.06 -28.88
CA SER A 126 57.53 -16.11 -29.73
C SER A 126 56.03 -16.48 -29.83
N MET A 127 55.75 -17.76 -29.91
CA MET A 127 54.35 -18.23 -29.97
C MET A 127 53.63 -18.08 -28.65
N SER A 128 54.31 -18.32 -27.52
CA SER A 128 53.74 -18.08 -26.19
C SER A 128 53.34 -16.63 -25.99
N ALA A 129 54.17 -15.68 -26.48
CA ALA A 129 53.85 -14.25 -26.43
C ALA A 129 52.60 -13.91 -27.28
N GLN A 130 52.47 -14.49 -28.47
CA GLN A 130 51.30 -14.29 -29.33
C GLN A 130 50.04 -14.94 -28.74
N ALA A 131 50.18 -16.14 -28.15
CA ALA A 131 49.12 -16.84 -27.46
C ALA A 131 48.61 -16.04 -26.24
N ALA A 132 49.55 -15.41 -25.49
CA ALA A 132 49.16 -14.55 -24.35
C ALA A 132 48.19 -13.45 -24.75
N VAL A 133 48.51 -12.71 -25.82
CA VAL A 133 47.66 -11.63 -26.34
C VAL A 133 46.26 -12.16 -26.77
N SER A 134 46.25 -13.32 -27.42
CA SER A 134 44.97 -13.90 -27.88
C SER A 134 44.09 -14.39 -26.72
N ILE A 135 44.72 -14.98 -25.70
CA ILE A 135 44.03 -15.45 -24.50
C ILE A 135 43.46 -14.26 -23.70
N GLU A 136 44.28 -13.22 -23.50
CA GLU A 136 43.88 -11.99 -22.79
C GLU A 136 42.71 -11.29 -23.49
N ASN A 137 42.76 -11.14 -24.81
CA ASN A 137 41.66 -10.57 -25.58
C ASN A 137 40.38 -11.40 -25.47
N ALA A 138 40.47 -12.73 -25.47
CA ALA A 138 39.32 -13.60 -25.31
C ALA A 138 38.71 -13.48 -23.91
N GLN A 139 39.53 -13.42 -22.87
CA GLN A 139 39.08 -13.25 -21.48
C GLN A 139 38.42 -11.87 -21.26
N LEU A 140 39.00 -10.79 -21.81
CA LEU A 140 38.42 -9.45 -21.77
C LEU A 140 37.05 -9.42 -22.49
N PHE A 141 36.97 -10.03 -23.66
CA PHE A 141 35.69 -10.09 -24.40
C PHE A 141 34.61 -10.87 -23.63
N GLU A 142 34.98 -12.00 -23.03
CA GLU A 142 34.05 -12.81 -22.20
C GLU A 142 33.58 -12.02 -20.98
N SER A 143 34.48 -11.32 -20.27
CA SER A 143 34.16 -10.46 -19.15
C SER A 143 33.20 -9.32 -19.53
N VAL A 144 33.39 -8.68 -20.68
CA VAL A 144 32.51 -7.64 -21.20
C VAL A 144 31.10 -8.20 -21.51
N LEU A 145 31.05 -9.39 -22.12
CA LEU A 145 29.75 -10.06 -22.39
C LEU A 145 29.04 -10.46 -21.11
N GLU A 146 29.75 -11.00 -20.12
CA GLU A 146 29.17 -11.34 -18.82
C GLU A 146 28.62 -10.10 -18.12
N MET A 147 29.36 -9.01 -18.07
CA MET A 147 28.94 -7.74 -17.48
C MET A 147 27.71 -7.16 -18.21
N ARG A 148 27.73 -7.21 -19.55
CA ARG A 148 26.54 -6.80 -20.33
C ARG A 148 25.32 -7.62 -20.01
N ASN A 149 25.45 -8.96 -20.01
CA ASN A 149 24.33 -9.88 -19.69
C ASN A 149 23.81 -9.69 -18.27
N TYR A 150 24.72 -9.45 -17.31
CA TYR A 150 24.36 -9.14 -15.93
C TYR A 150 23.55 -7.84 -15.83
N ASN A 151 24.00 -6.76 -16.48
CA ASN A 151 23.28 -5.48 -16.48
C ASN A 151 21.92 -5.57 -17.18
N GLU A 152 21.82 -6.32 -18.28
CA GLU A 152 20.54 -6.59 -18.95
C GLU A 152 19.61 -7.44 -18.06
N GLY A 153 20.17 -8.40 -17.33
CA GLY A 153 19.40 -9.22 -16.36
C GLY A 153 18.83 -8.39 -15.22
N ILE A 154 19.61 -7.44 -14.67
CA ILE A 154 19.12 -6.50 -13.64
C ILE A 154 17.93 -5.70 -14.18
N LEU A 155 18.08 -5.05 -15.33
CA LEU A 155 17.03 -4.23 -15.92
C LEU A 155 15.74 -5.01 -16.19
N LYS A 156 15.85 -6.28 -16.62
CA LYS A 156 14.68 -7.17 -16.83
C LYS A 156 13.99 -7.60 -15.55
N SER A 157 14.75 -7.75 -14.46
CA SER A 157 14.20 -8.21 -13.17
C SER A 157 13.52 -7.11 -12.38
N LEU A 158 13.72 -5.82 -12.72
CA LEU A 158 13.08 -4.70 -12.05
C LEU A 158 11.58 -4.69 -12.28
N SER A 159 10.80 -4.51 -11.19
CA SER A 159 9.35 -4.28 -11.25
C SER A 159 9.02 -2.87 -11.72
N ASN A 160 9.89 -1.89 -11.41
CA ASN A 160 9.73 -0.50 -11.83
C ASN A 160 10.09 -0.32 -13.31
N GLY A 161 9.31 0.51 -14.00
CA GLY A 161 9.61 0.90 -15.36
C GLY A 161 10.85 1.78 -15.40
N VAL A 162 11.78 1.48 -16.32
CA VAL A 162 12.99 2.30 -16.54
C VAL A 162 13.07 2.66 -18.01
N ILE A 163 13.20 3.96 -18.27
CA ILE A 163 13.41 4.52 -19.61
C ILE A 163 14.64 5.44 -19.56
N THR A 164 15.55 5.30 -20.52
CA THR A 164 16.67 6.22 -20.66
C THR A 164 16.52 7.04 -21.94
N PHE A 165 16.97 8.28 -21.90
CA PHE A 165 17.02 9.20 -23.01
C PHE A 165 18.47 9.61 -23.23
N ASP A 166 18.88 9.72 -24.48
CA ASP A 166 20.22 10.20 -24.86
C ASP A 166 20.32 11.75 -24.80
N GLU A 167 21.45 12.29 -25.22
CA GLU A 167 21.70 13.75 -25.25
C GLU A 167 20.74 14.51 -26.19
N GLU A 168 20.26 13.85 -27.26
CA GLU A 168 19.22 14.39 -28.16
C GLU A 168 17.79 14.17 -27.68
N LEU A 169 17.61 13.66 -26.46
CA LEU A 169 16.30 13.31 -25.86
C LEU A 169 15.53 12.26 -26.68
N LYS A 170 16.22 11.35 -27.32
CA LYS A 170 15.63 10.15 -27.92
C LYS A 170 15.63 9.01 -26.90
N VAL A 171 14.67 8.13 -27.02
CA VAL A 171 14.59 6.92 -26.19
C VAL A 171 15.78 6.00 -26.50
N GLY A 172 16.67 5.83 -25.53
CA GLY A 172 17.82 4.94 -25.63
C GLY A 172 17.45 3.50 -25.25
N LYS A 173 17.10 3.27 -23.99
CA LYS A 173 16.67 1.94 -23.49
C LYS A 173 15.36 2.05 -22.76
N VAL A 174 14.57 0.99 -22.87
CA VAL A 174 13.33 0.77 -22.13
C VAL A 174 13.32 -0.66 -21.62
N ASN A 175 13.03 -0.87 -20.32
CA ASN A 175 12.93 -2.22 -19.79
C ASN A 175 11.52 -2.81 -19.98
N ASP A 176 11.41 -4.13 -19.78
CA ASP A 176 10.15 -4.86 -19.95
C ASP A 176 9.03 -4.33 -19.03
N ALA A 177 9.38 -3.83 -17.84
CA ALA A 177 8.41 -3.23 -16.93
C ALA A 177 7.84 -1.93 -17.48
N ALA A 178 8.67 -1.01 -18.00
CA ALA A 178 8.18 0.23 -18.61
C ALA A 178 7.28 -0.05 -19.82
N CYS A 179 7.62 -1.05 -20.64
CA CYS A 179 6.77 -1.47 -21.76
C CYS A 179 5.39 -1.93 -21.29
N ARG A 180 5.33 -2.74 -20.24
CA ARG A 180 4.04 -3.21 -19.66
C ARG A 180 3.25 -2.09 -19.01
N LEU A 181 3.91 -1.20 -18.26
CA LEU A 181 3.27 -0.12 -17.51
C LEU A 181 2.67 0.94 -18.43
N LEU A 182 3.39 1.28 -19.51
CA LEU A 182 2.96 2.28 -20.49
C LEU A 182 2.21 1.68 -21.70
N GLU A 183 2.07 0.36 -21.76
CA GLU A 183 1.40 -0.37 -22.86
C GLU A 183 2.04 -0.11 -24.23
N VAL A 184 3.38 -0.01 -24.26
CA VAL A 184 4.16 0.22 -25.46
C VAL A 184 5.10 -0.97 -25.75
N SER A 185 5.50 -1.17 -27.00
CA SER A 185 6.57 -2.12 -27.33
C SER A 185 7.91 -1.45 -27.43
N ALA A 186 8.98 -2.13 -27.00
CA ALA A 186 10.35 -1.59 -27.06
C ALA A 186 10.76 -1.18 -28.47
N GLU A 187 10.32 -1.94 -29.48
CA GLU A 187 10.61 -1.68 -30.91
C GLU A 187 9.95 -0.40 -31.43
N MET A 188 8.72 -0.09 -30.92
CA MET A 188 7.99 1.12 -31.34
C MET A 188 8.57 2.40 -30.72
N VAL A 189 9.13 2.32 -29.51
CA VAL A 189 9.61 3.51 -28.79
C VAL A 189 11.13 3.72 -28.93
N SER A 190 11.89 2.72 -29.40
CA SER A 190 13.32 2.85 -29.64
C SER A 190 13.60 3.98 -30.63
N GLU A 191 14.57 4.85 -30.29
CA GLU A 191 14.96 6.02 -31.08
C GLU A 191 13.85 7.07 -31.31
N THR A 192 12.68 6.91 -30.65
CA THR A 192 11.60 7.90 -30.73
C THR A 192 11.98 9.12 -29.89
N LEU A 193 11.65 10.33 -30.41
CA LEU A 193 11.84 11.55 -29.65
C LEU A 193 10.92 11.57 -28.42
N LEU A 194 11.44 12.07 -27.29
CA LEU A 194 10.70 12.27 -26.04
C LEU A 194 9.37 13.00 -26.24
N SER A 195 9.37 14.05 -27.09
CA SER A 195 8.17 14.84 -27.43
C SER A 195 7.12 14.03 -28.19
N ASP A 196 7.52 12.99 -28.87
CA ASP A 196 6.63 12.11 -29.63
C ASP A 196 6.09 10.98 -28.76
N MET A 197 6.87 10.52 -27.79
CA MET A 197 6.44 9.53 -26.80
C MET A 197 5.42 10.11 -25.81
N PHE A 198 5.65 11.34 -25.32
CA PHE A 198 4.77 11.97 -24.32
C PHE A 198 4.06 13.20 -24.89
N ARG A 199 2.95 12.96 -25.62
CA ARG A 199 2.12 14.00 -26.25
C ARG A 199 0.91 14.39 -25.41
N GLY A 200 0.26 15.48 -25.78
CA GLY A 200 -1.02 15.91 -25.25
C GLY A 200 -1.00 16.12 -23.74
N ARG A 201 -1.81 15.35 -23.00
CA ARG A 201 -1.91 15.46 -21.53
C ARG A 201 -0.63 15.06 -20.82
N ASN A 202 0.20 14.22 -21.41
CA ASN A 202 1.49 13.78 -20.88
C ASN A 202 2.66 14.71 -21.25
N GLY A 203 2.45 15.80 -21.99
CA GLY A 203 3.50 16.71 -22.43
C GLY A 203 4.31 17.37 -21.29
N TRP A 204 3.81 17.32 -20.08
CA TRP A 204 4.54 17.77 -18.88
C TRP A 204 5.74 16.86 -18.57
N LEU A 205 5.66 15.54 -18.86
CA LEU A 205 6.77 14.60 -18.71
C LEU A 205 7.94 15.00 -19.61
N ALA A 206 7.66 15.32 -20.88
CA ALA A 206 8.69 15.79 -21.79
C ALA A 206 9.38 17.07 -21.30
N LYS A 207 8.64 18.00 -20.68
CA LYS A 207 9.21 19.20 -20.07
C LYS A 207 10.08 18.89 -18.84
N SER A 208 9.65 17.96 -17.99
CA SER A 208 10.42 17.54 -16.82
C SER A 208 11.72 16.86 -17.21
N VAL A 209 11.71 15.94 -18.16
CA VAL A 209 12.94 15.31 -18.68
C VAL A 209 13.86 16.34 -19.30
N GLY A 210 13.36 17.25 -20.13
CA GLY A 210 14.16 18.34 -20.73
C GLY A 210 14.81 19.23 -19.66
N ARG A 211 14.08 19.60 -18.62
CA ARG A 211 14.63 20.39 -17.50
C ARG A 211 15.74 19.65 -16.76
N VAL A 212 15.61 18.35 -16.51
CA VAL A 212 16.66 17.53 -15.89
C VAL A 212 17.89 17.45 -16.78
N ALA A 213 17.72 17.30 -18.10
CA ALA A 213 18.83 17.32 -19.05
C ALA A 213 19.60 18.65 -19.04
N GLU A 214 18.88 19.79 -18.91
CA GLU A 214 19.49 21.12 -18.89
C GLU A 214 20.14 21.47 -17.55
N THR A 215 19.48 21.10 -16.43
CA THR A 215 19.90 21.57 -15.10
C THR A 215 20.78 20.56 -14.34
N GLY A 216 20.74 19.29 -14.72
CA GLY A 216 21.38 18.20 -13.99
C GLY A 216 20.75 17.89 -12.63
N GLN A 217 19.59 18.49 -12.31
CA GLN A 217 18.89 18.28 -11.04
C GLN A 217 17.81 17.22 -11.19
N THR A 218 17.81 16.26 -10.28
CA THR A 218 16.77 15.22 -10.20
C THR A 218 15.40 15.84 -9.96
N ASP A 219 14.40 15.40 -10.70
CA ASP A 219 12.99 15.77 -10.54
C ASP A 219 12.19 14.57 -9.97
N LEU A 220 11.39 14.84 -8.94
CA LEU A 220 10.53 13.86 -8.29
C LEU A 220 9.08 14.30 -8.43
N SER A 221 8.26 13.48 -9.06
CA SER A 221 6.82 13.71 -9.16
C SER A 221 6.09 12.56 -8.49
N LEU A 222 5.53 12.83 -7.31
CA LEU A 222 4.77 11.85 -6.56
C LEU A 222 3.31 11.87 -7.04
N ASP A 223 2.73 10.66 -7.12
CA ASP A 223 1.32 10.45 -7.45
C ASP A 223 0.87 11.11 -8.77
N ALA A 224 1.70 10.99 -9.77
CA ALA A 224 1.49 11.62 -11.07
C ALA A 224 0.62 10.75 -11.98
N ASP A 225 -0.45 11.33 -12.53
CA ASP A 225 -1.33 10.65 -13.46
C ASP A 225 -0.75 10.67 -14.88
N VAL A 226 -0.61 9.49 -15.47
CA VAL A 226 -0.18 9.29 -16.87
C VAL A 226 -1.32 8.69 -17.66
N HIS A 227 -1.68 9.36 -18.76
CA HIS A 227 -2.75 8.94 -19.65
C HIS A 227 -2.17 8.01 -20.73
N LEU A 228 -2.63 6.75 -20.77
CA LEU A 228 -2.23 5.78 -21.77
C LEU A 228 -3.02 5.95 -23.09
N ASP A 229 -2.49 5.43 -24.18
CA ASP A 229 -3.16 5.46 -25.49
C ASP A 229 -4.46 4.62 -25.51
N SER A 230 -4.58 3.63 -24.61
CA SER A 230 -5.82 2.87 -24.36
C SER A 230 -6.96 3.73 -23.77
N GLY A 231 -6.65 4.93 -23.28
CA GLY A 231 -7.56 5.81 -22.54
C GLY A 231 -7.58 5.55 -21.03
N GLU A 232 -6.84 4.56 -20.54
CA GLU A 232 -6.64 4.30 -19.12
C GLU A 232 -5.72 5.39 -18.51
N VAL A 233 -5.96 5.72 -17.24
CA VAL A 233 -5.09 6.62 -16.47
C VAL A 233 -4.44 5.78 -15.37
N LYS A 234 -3.11 5.76 -15.35
CA LYS A 234 -2.33 5.11 -14.30
C LYS A 234 -1.59 6.14 -13.49
N SER A 235 -1.47 5.88 -12.19
CA SER A 235 -0.75 6.76 -11.26
C SER A 235 0.62 6.20 -10.95
N PHE A 236 1.65 7.04 -11.06
CA PHE A 236 3.04 6.67 -10.84
C PHE A 236 3.74 7.62 -9.88
N ASN A 237 4.67 7.08 -9.09
CA ASN A 237 5.78 7.88 -8.59
C ASN A 237 6.85 7.90 -9.69
N LEU A 238 7.29 9.09 -10.08
CA LEU A 238 8.26 9.30 -11.13
C LEU A 238 9.54 9.90 -10.56
N THR A 239 10.66 9.27 -10.85
CA THR A 239 11.99 9.82 -10.59
C THR A 239 12.69 10.04 -11.91
N ILE A 240 13.06 11.28 -12.21
CA ILE A 240 13.79 11.66 -13.40
C ILE A 240 15.16 12.17 -12.96
N ALA A 241 16.24 11.49 -13.36
CA ALA A 241 17.59 11.78 -12.93
C ALA A 241 18.57 11.84 -14.10
N PRO A 242 19.62 12.68 -14.05
CA PRO A 242 20.65 12.71 -15.07
C PRO A 242 21.49 11.42 -15.03
N LEU A 243 21.92 10.95 -16.20
CA LEU A 243 22.91 9.89 -16.36
C LEU A 243 24.26 10.52 -16.59
N HIS A 244 25.26 10.12 -15.80
CA HIS A 244 26.63 10.63 -15.91
C HIS A 244 27.59 9.56 -16.44
N ASP A 245 28.60 10.00 -17.16
CA ASP A 245 29.77 9.18 -17.52
C ASP A 245 30.79 9.15 -16.35
N ILE A 246 31.94 8.48 -16.60
CA ILE A 246 33.03 8.37 -15.62
C ILE A 246 33.71 9.71 -15.30
N ASN A 247 33.49 10.76 -16.11
CA ASN A 247 34.03 12.11 -15.95
C ASN A 247 32.99 13.07 -15.37
N ASP A 248 31.85 12.56 -14.87
CA ASP A 248 30.73 13.34 -14.32
C ASP A 248 30.01 14.24 -15.35
N THR A 249 30.13 13.90 -16.64
CA THR A 249 29.45 14.58 -17.74
C THR A 249 28.06 13.95 -17.94
N ILE A 250 27.02 14.76 -18.11
CA ILE A 250 25.67 14.26 -18.38
C ILE A 250 25.65 13.68 -19.82
N ILE A 251 25.35 12.38 -19.91
CA ILE A 251 25.25 11.63 -21.17
C ILE A 251 23.80 11.27 -21.52
N GLY A 252 22.85 11.76 -20.75
CA GLY A 252 21.43 11.49 -20.95
C GLY A 252 20.62 11.64 -19.67
N VAL A 253 19.38 11.16 -19.71
CA VAL A 253 18.44 11.20 -18.58
C VAL A 253 17.80 9.82 -18.38
N MET A 254 17.59 9.45 -17.14
CA MET A 254 16.86 8.25 -16.77
C MET A 254 15.54 8.63 -16.11
N MET A 255 14.46 7.99 -16.52
CA MET A 255 13.15 8.07 -15.87
C MET A 255 12.78 6.72 -15.30
N VAL A 256 12.43 6.70 -14.02
CA VAL A 256 11.92 5.52 -13.30
C VAL A 256 10.47 5.73 -12.99
N LEU A 257 9.62 4.72 -13.31
CA LEU A 257 8.19 4.69 -13.05
C LEU A 257 7.89 3.61 -12.02
N GLU A 258 7.33 4.01 -10.89
CA GLU A 258 6.80 3.12 -9.86
C GLU A 258 5.27 3.16 -9.91
N ASP A 259 4.63 2.01 -10.16
CA ASP A 259 3.19 1.90 -10.33
C ASP A 259 2.46 1.90 -8.99
N LEU A 260 1.65 2.93 -8.75
CA LEU A 260 0.78 3.07 -7.58
C LEU A 260 -0.67 2.61 -7.82
N SER A 261 -1.00 2.22 -9.04
CA SER A 261 -2.40 1.90 -9.43
C SER A 261 -2.97 0.74 -8.62
N GLY A 262 -2.15 -0.25 -8.29
CA GLY A 262 -2.53 -1.39 -7.44
C GLY A 262 -2.84 -0.96 -6.02
N GLU A 263 -1.99 -0.16 -5.39
CA GLU A 263 -2.15 0.35 -4.03
C GLU A 263 -3.36 1.26 -3.92
N LYS A 264 -3.52 2.21 -4.84
CA LYS A 264 -4.70 3.08 -4.92
C LYS A 264 -6.00 2.28 -5.10
N ARG A 265 -5.99 1.23 -5.92
CA ARG A 265 -7.16 0.36 -6.11
C ARG A 265 -7.52 -0.38 -4.83
N VAL A 266 -6.54 -0.91 -4.10
CA VAL A 266 -6.76 -1.56 -2.80
C VAL A 266 -7.29 -0.54 -1.79
N ARG A 267 -6.66 0.64 -1.66
CA ARG A 267 -7.08 1.74 -0.78
C ARG A 267 -8.51 2.20 -1.10
N SER A 268 -8.82 2.45 -2.36
CA SER A 268 -10.16 2.83 -2.83
C SER A 268 -11.22 1.74 -2.60
N THR A 269 -10.85 0.48 -2.77
CA THR A 269 -11.75 -0.64 -2.52
C THR A 269 -12.01 -0.79 -1.02
N MET A 270 -10.97 -0.71 -0.19
CA MET A 270 -11.11 -0.77 1.28
C MET A 270 -11.92 0.40 1.84
N ALA A 271 -11.74 1.61 1.30
CA ALA A 271 -12.49 2.80 1.69
C ALA A 271 -14.01 2.71 1.45
N ARG A 272 -14.47 1.75 0.63
CA ARG A 272 -15.92 1.45 0.48
C ARG A 272 -16.48 0.60 1.60
N TYR A 273 -15.62 -0.10 2.35
CA TYR A 273 -16.02 -1.04 3.39
C TYR A 273 -15.52 -0.66 4.78
N MET A 274 -14.59 0.30 4.86
CA MET A 274 -13.97 0.76 6.10
C MET A 274 -13.78 2.29 6.05
N PRO A 275 -13.83 2.97 7.20
CA PRO A 275 -13.46 4.38 7.29
C PRO A 275 -12.07 4.64 6.74
N LYS A 276 -11.90 5.75 6.01
CA LYS A 276 -10.64 6.11 5.36
C LYS A 276 -9.47 6.16 6.34
N THR A 277 -9.70 6.70 7.54
CA THR A 277 -8.71 6.77 8.62
C THR A 277 -8.22 5.39 9.09
N VAL A 278 -9.11 4.39 9.11
CA VAL A 278 -8.76 3.00 9.44
C VAL A 278 -7.96 2.35 8.30
N VAL A 279 -8.34 2.60 7.05
CA VAL A 279 -7.60 2.12 5.87
C VAL A 279 -6.19 2.67 5.84
N ASP A 280 -6.03 3.98 6.10
CA ASP A 280 -4.72 4.63 6.12
C ASP A 280 -3.82 4.00 7.21
N GLN A 281 -4.32 3.75 8.42
CA GLN A 281 -3.58 3.08 9.48
C GLN A 281 -3.21 1.62 9.16
N LEU A 282 -4.10 0.87 8.51
CA LEU A 282 -3.82 -0.50 8.09
C LEU A 282 -2.69 -0.57 7.06
N LEU A 283 -2.64 0.38 6.15
CA LEU A 283 -1.62 0.46 5.10
C LEU A 283 -0.28 0.99 5.63
N ASP A 284 -0.31 1.89 6.62
CA ASP A 284 0.89 2.41 7.29
C ASP A 284 1.52 1.41 8.27
N GLY A 285 0.90 0.25 8.49
CA GLY A 285 1.45 -0.87 9.28
C GLY A 285 1.29 -0.74 10.79
N ASP A 286 0.55 0.25 11.28
CA ASP A 286 0.28 0.45 12.71
C ASP A 286 -0.93 -0.38 13.20
N LEU A 287 -0.80 -1.70 13.06
CA LEU A 287 -1.80 -2.68 13.53
C LEU A 287 -2.04 -2.63 15.05
N ALA A 288 -1.09 -2.10 15.81
CA ALA A 288 -1.22 -1.98 17.27
C ALA A 288 -2.25 -0.91 17.67
N ALA A 289 -2.41 0.14 16.89
CA ALA A 289 -3.40 1.20 17.13
C ALA A 289 -4.85 0.74 16.92
N LEU A 290 -5.06 -0.41 16.24
CA LEU A 290 -6.38 -1.00 15.99
C LEU A 290 -6.74 -2.11 16.98
N SER A 291 -5.88 -2.42 17.95
CA SER A 291 -6.22 -3.31 19.07
C SER A 291 -7.16 -2.57 20.03
N GLY A 292 -8.24 -3.24 20.47
CA GLY A 292 -9.31 -2.64 21.28
C GLY A 292 -8.79 -1.76 22.43
N THR A 293 -9.03 -0.45 22.33
CA THR A 293 -8.64 0.56 23.34
C THR A 293 -9.87 1.12 24.03
N SER A 294 -9.78 1.37 25.35
CA SER A 294 -10.82 2.07 26.08
C SER A 294 -10.71 3.57 25.83
N GLN A 295 -11.79 4.16 25.31
CA GLN A 295 -11.83 5.59 25.02
C GLN A 295 -13.26 6.13 25.10
N THR A 296 -13.40 7.44 25.27
CA THR A 296 -14.70 8.10 25.23
C THR A 296 -15.11 8.33 23.79
N VAL A 297 -16.24 7.74 23.39
CA VAL A 297 -16.83 7.89 22.05
C VAL A 297 -18.24 8.41 22.18
N THR A 298 -18.65 9.28 21.27
CA THR A 298 -20.04 9.67 21.08
C THR A 298 -20.64 8.84 19.96
N THR A 299 -21.68 8.08 20.31
CA THR A 299 -22.41 7.21 19.36
C THR A 299 -23.72 7.86 18.98
N LEU A 300 -23.99 7.89 17.67
CA LEU A 300 -25.25 8.35 17.09
C LEU A 300 -25.97 7.17 16.44
N PHE A 301 -27.24 6.96 16.80
CA PHE A 301 -28.16 6.06 16.10
C PHE A 301 -29.25 6.88 15.42
N SER A 302 -29.61 6.51 14.20
CA SER A 302 -30.74 7.07 13.46
C SER A 302 -31.55 5.94 12.85
N ASP A 303 -32.87 5.97 12.95
CA ASP A 303 -33.77 4.94 12.40
C ASP A 303 -34.99 5.57 11.69
N ILE A 304 -35.51 4.91 10.64
CA ILE A 304 -36.65 5.40 9.86
C ILE A 304 -37.97 5.02 10.53
N ARG A 305 -38.80 6.00 10.80
CA ARG A 305 -40.10 5.79 11.42
C ARG A 305 -41.05 5.02 10.53
N GLY A 306 -41.57 3.89 11.06
CA GLY A 306 -42.56 3.06 10.39
C GLY A 306 -42.04 2.38 9.12
N PHE A 307 -40.74 2.13 9.04
CA PHE A 307 -40.08 1.52 7.88
C PHE A 307 -40.71 0.19 7.48
N THR A 308 -40.99 -0.71 8.42
CA THR A 308 -41.60 -2.02 8.14
C THR A 308 -42.88 -1.89 7.34
N THR A 309 -43.78 -1.01 7.79
CA THR A 309 -45.05 -0.75 7.08
C THR A 309 -44.86 -0.11 5.72
N HIS A 310 -43.84 0.77 5.60
CA HIS A 310 -43.50 1.41 4.33
C HIS A 310 -42.92 0.42 3.32
N SER A 311 -41.98 -0.42 3.74
CA SER A 311 -41.32 -1.41 2.90
C SER A 311 -42.27 -2.48 2.37
N GLU A 312 -43.23 -2.92 3.18
CA GLU A 312 -44.28 -3.85 2.75
C GLU A 312 -45.16 -3.27 1.62
N LYS A 313 -45.46 -1.97 1.68
CA LYS A 313 -46.28 -1.30 0.66
C LYS A 313 -45.52 -0.94 -0.61
N ALA A 314 -44.27 -0.55 -0.49
CA ALA A 314 -43.47 -0.06 -1.62
C ALA A 314 -42.87 -1.18 -2.47
N GLY A 315 -42.67 -2.38 -1.90
CA GLY A 315 -41.95 -3.49 -2.56
C GLY A 315 -40.43 -3.34 -2.55
N ALA A 316 -39.72 -4.46 -2.72
CA ALA A 316 -38.28 -4.55 -2.48
C ALA A 316 -37.42 -3.55 -3.30
N ARG A 317 -37.73 -3.38 -4.57
CA ARG A 317 -36.93 -2.50 -5.45
C ARG A 317 -37.05 -1.02 -5.07
N GLU A 318 -38.24 -0.56 -4.75
CA GLU A 318 -38.50 0.81 -4.34
C GLU A 318 -37.91 1.09 -2.94
N THR A 319 -38.04 0.11 -2.03
CA THR A 319 -37.41 0.18 -0.69
C THR A 319 -35.90 0.36 -0.78
N VAL A 320 -35.21 -0.45 -1.60
CA VAL A 320 -33.75 -0.31 -1.80
C VAL A 320 -33.40 1.05 -2.40
N ARG A 321 -34.18 1.54 -3.37
CA ARG A 321 -33.94 2.86 -3.97
C ARG A 321 -34.08 3.99 -2.94
N MET A 322 -35.13 3.93 -2.12
CA MET A 322 -35.38 4.89 -1.06
C MET A 322 -34.26 4.86 0.01
N LEU A 323 -33.84 3.66 0.45
CA LEU A 323 -32.74 3.52 1.40
C LEU A 323 -31.44 4.08 0.85
N ASN A 324 -31.09 3.79 -0.40
CA ASN A 324 -29.87 4.33 -1.01
C ASN A 324 -29.92 5.87 -1.12
N GLU A 325 -31.07 6.45 -1.48
CA GLU A 325 -31.26 7.91 -1.53
C GLU A 325 -31.09 8.51 -0.12
N TYR A 326 -31.70 7.92 0.89
CA TYR A 326 -31.60 8.33 2.28
C TYR A 326 -30.17 8.18 2.84
N PHE A 327 -29.56 7.01 2.69
CA PHE A 327 -28.23 6.74 3.21
C PHE A 327 -27.16 7.64 2.59
N THR A 328 -27.26 7.95 1.29
CA THR A 328 -26.33 8.87 0.64
C THR A 328 -26.33 10.23 1.32
N GLU A 329 -27.52 10.83 1.52
CA GLU A 329 -27.65 12.14 2.17
C GLU A 329 -27.16 12.11 3.64
N MET A 330 -27.46 11.03 4.38
CA MET A 330 -27.08 10.95 5.80
C MET A 330 -25.59 10.72 6.00
N VAL A 331 -24.97 9.87 5.18
CA VAL A 331 -23.54 9.58 5.28
C VAL A 331 -22.70 10.79 4.88
N GLU A 332 -23.10 11.54 3.86
CA GLU A 332 -22.43 12.80 3.51
C GLU A 332 -22.39 13.77 4.68
N VAL A 333 -23.51 13.91 5.42
CA VAL A 333 -23.56 14.76 6.60
C VAL A 333 -22.68 14.26 7.73
N ILE A 334 -22.62 12.94 7.95
CA ILE A 334 -21.74 12.32 8.96
C ILE A 334 -20.27 12.60 8.64
N ASP A 335 -19.86 12.39 7.39
CA ASP A 335 -18.48 12.59 6.94
C ASP A 335 -18.06 14.08 7.01
N ASP A 336 -18.93 14.99 6.59
CA ASP A 336 -18.69 16.44 6.64
C ASP A 336 -18.43 16.97 8.07
N HIS A 337 -18.98 16.28 9.09
CA HIS A 337 -18.80 16.61 10.50
C HIS A 337 -17.81 15.69 11.23
N GLN A 338 -16.87 15.07 10.50
CA GLN A 338 -15.83 14.20 11.07
C GLN A 338 -16.35 12.97 11.82
N GLY A 339 -17.58 12.55 11.56
CA GLY A 339 -18.13 11.31 12.04
C GLY A 339 -17.67 10.14 11.17
N ILE A 340 -17.79 8.95 11.68
CA ILE A 340 -17.51 7.70 10.98
C ILE A 340 -18.77 6.86 10.94
N LEU A 341 -19.20 6.48 9.74
CA LEU A 341 -20.23 5.46 9.60
C LEU A 341 -19.67 4.12 10.08
N ASP A 342 -20.24 3.59 11.17
CA ASP A 342 -19.88 2.26 11.66
C ASP A 342 -20.54 1.17 10.81
N LYS A 343 -21.87 1.18 10.76
CA LYS A 343 -22.64 0.22 9.97
C LYS A 343 -24.08 0.65 9.75
N TYR A 344 -24.72 -0.02 8.80
CA TYR A 344 -26.17 -0.03 8.67
C TYR A 344 -26.76 -1.22 9.42
N ILE A 345 -27.86 -1.01 10.12
CA ILE A 345 -28.59 -2.06 10.84
C ILE A 345 -30.05 -2.06 10.32
N GLY A 346 -30.27 -2.74 9.20
CA GLY A 346 -31.53 -2.61 8.45
C GLY A 346 -31.67 -1.23 7.83
N ASP A 347 -32.62 -0.43 8.30
CA ASP A 347 -32.84 0.96 7.92
C ASP A 347 -32.17 1.96 8.88
N ALA A 348 -31.58 1.46 9.97
CA ALA A 348 -30.86 2.29 10.91
C ALA A 348 -29.42 2.57 10.47
N VAL A 349 -28.92 3.75 10.85
CA VAL A 349 -27.55 4.19 10.69
C VAL A 349 -26.90 4.28 12.07
N MET A 350 -25.71 3.69 12.22
CA MET A 350 -24.86 3.86 13.40
C MET A 350 -23.61 4.65 13.00
N ALA A 351 -23.39 5.77 13.68
CA ALA A 351 -22.20 6.61 13.46
C ALA A 351 -21.43 6.84 14.77
N LEU A 352 -20.12 7.02 14.65
CA LEU A 352 -19.18 7.20 15.76
C LEU A 352 -18.43 8.52 15.60
N PHE A 353 -18.23 9.20 16.74
CA PHE A 353 -17.40 10.40 16.85
C PHE A 353 -16.41 10.19 17.98
N GLY A 354 -15.12 10.39 17.71
CA GLY A 354 -14.05 10.08 18.67
C GLY A 354 -13.44 8.68 18.52
N ALA A 355 -13.63 8.03 17.39
CA ALA A 355 -12.97 6.79 17.01
C ALA A 355 -12.44 6.92 15.57
N PRO A 356 -11.25 6.42 15.22
CA PRO A 356 -10.24 5.84 16.11
C PRO A 356 -9.53 6.87 16.99
N PHE A 357 -9.66 8.16 16.71
CA PHE A 357 -9.00 9.26 17.42
C PHE A 357 -10.02 10.14 18.14
N VAL A 358 -9.77 10.38 19.42
CA VAL A 358 -10.62 11.26 20.25
C VAL A 358 -10.28 12.72 19.97
N ASN A 359 -11.33 13.53 19.76
CA ASN A 359 -11.24 14.99 19.64
C ASN A 359 -12.16 15.65 20.69
N GLN A 360 -11.81 16.84 21.14
CA GLN A 360 -12.63 17.60 22.09
C GLN A 360 -13.99 18.05 21.54
N GLU A 361 -14.15 18.04 20.22
CA GLU A 361 -15.38 18.45 19.52
C GLU A 361 -16.32 17.26 19.20
N ASP A 362 -15.96 16.02 19.53
CA ASP A 362 -16.71 14.83 19.09
C ASP A 362 -18.18 14.84 19.47
N ALA A 363 -18.49 15.22 20.70
CA ALA A 363 -19.87 15.33 21.17
C ALA A 363 -20.63 16.46 20.45
N GLN A 364 -19.98 17.59 20.20
CA GLN A 364 -20.55 18.72 19.47
C GLN A 364 -20.77 18.37 18.00
N ASN A 365 -19.79 17.71 17.37
CA ASN A 365 -19.89 17.26 15.99
C ASN A 365 -21.05 16.28 15.81
N ALA A 366 -21.27 15.36 16.77
CA ALA A 366 -22.38 14.42 16.75
C ALA A 366 -23.73 15.15 16.82
N LEU A 367 -23.85 16.18 17.67
CA LEU A 367 -25.06 16.97 17.77
C LEU A 367 -25.31 17.83 16.52
N ASP A 368 -24.28 18.52 16.03
CA ASP A 368 -24.35 19.32 14.80
C ASP A 368 -24.73 18.43 13.60
N THR A 369 -24.17 17.21 13.53
CA THR A 369 -24.56 16.19 12.55
C THR A 369 -26.05 15.88 12.62
N ALA A 370 -26.57 15.58 13.80
CA ALA A 370 -27.98 15.25 13.96
C ALA A 370 -28.90 16.41 13.52
N ASP A 371 -28.59 17.65 13.91
CA ASP A 371 -29.35 18.83 13.51
C ASP A 371 -29.30 19.04 11.99
N VAL A 372 -28.16 18.83 11.35
CA VAL A 372 -28.01 18.93 9.89
C VAL A 372 -28.71 17.77 9.18
N MET A 373 -28.65 16.54 9.71
CA MET A 373 -29.38 15.40 9.16
C MET A 373 -30.89 15.68 9.06
N ILE A 374 -31.50 16.26 10.09
CA ILE A 374 -32.93 16.63 10.06
C ILE A 374 -33.20 17.70 9.01
N ARG A 375 -32.35 18.73 8.89
CA ARG A 375 -32.50 19.77 7.85
C ARG A 375 -32.37 19.17 6.44
N ARG A 376 -31.36 18.35 6.21
CA ARG A 376 -31.11 17.69 4.92
C ARG A 376 -32.25 16.73 4.55
N LEU A 377 -32.79 16.02 5.56
CA LEU A 377 -33.96 15.16 5.37
C LEU A 377 -35.21 15.95 4.95
N ASN A 378 -35.44 17.14 5.51
CA ASN A 378 -36.53 18.01 5.11
C ASN A 378 -36.38 18.48 3.65
N GLU A 379 -35.17 18.81 3.21
CA GLU A 379 -34.87 19.14 1.81
C GLU A 379 -35.12 17.92 0.89
N LEU A 380 -34.67 16.72 1.30
CA LEU A 380 -34.93 15.48 0.59
C LEU A 380 -36.44 15.24 0.47
N ASN A 381 -37.19 15.40 1.56
CA ASN A 381 -38.64 15.22 1.57
C ASN A 381 -39.36 16.22 0.63
N SER A 382 -38.89 17.44 0.52
CA SER A 382 -39.42 18.41 -0.46
C SER A 382 -39.23 17.91 -1.91
N ARG A 383 -38.05 17.42 -2.25
CA ARG A 383 -37.79 16.80 -3.55
C ARG A 383 -38.63 15.54 -3.80
N ARG A 384 -38.86 14.75 -2.76
CA ARG A 384 -39.71 13.54 -2.81
C ARG A 384 -41.19 13.89 -3.03
N ALA A 385 -41.69 14.93 -2.36
CA ALA A 385 -43.05 15.41 -2.54
C ALA A 385 -43.34 15.88 -3.97
N GLU A 386 -42.37 16.56 -4.64
CA GLU A 386 -42.47 16.93 -6.05
C GLU A 386 -42.60 15.72 -6.99
N ARG A 387 -42.07 14.57 -6.56
CA ARG A 387 -42.15 13.29 -7.30
C ARG A 387 -43.36 12.44 -6.88
N GLY A 388 -44.23 12.94 -5.99
CA GLY A 388 -45.38 12.19 -5.46
C GLY A 388 -45.00 11.04 -4.55
N GLN A 389 -43.82 11.05 -3.94
CA GLN A 389 -43.31 10.00 -3.04
C GLN A 389 -43.62 10.35 -1.58
N ALA A 390 -43.74 9.33 -0.75
CA ALA A 390 -43.99 9.51 0.68
C ALA A 390 -42.76 10.14 1.39
N SER A 391 -43.05 11.01 2.39
CA SER A 391 -42.00 11.60 3.21
C SER A 391 -41.37 10.56 4.14
N ILE A 392 -40.06 10.72 4.40
CA ILE A 392 -39.31 9.93 5.37
C ILE A 392 -39.22 10.73 6.67
N ARG A 393 -39.39 10.05 7.80
CA ARG A 393 -39.17 10.61 9.14
C ARG A 393 -38.19 9.74 9.87
N ILE A 394 -37.31 10.34 10.67
CA ILE A 394 -36.30 9.62 11.46
C ILE A 394 -36.36 10.01 12.91
N GLY A 395 -35.85 9.13 13.78
CA GLY A 395 -35.46 9.43 15.14
C GLY A 395 -33.95 9.34 15.29
N ILE A 396 -33.36 10.20 16.10
CA ILE A 396 -31.93 10.20 16.37
C ILE A 396 -31.66 10.13 17.87
N GLY A 397 -30.79 9.20 18.28
CA GLY A 397 -30.34 9.04 19.66
C GLY A 397 -28.82 9.21 19.77
N ILE A 398 -28.39 10.09 20.69
CA ILE A 398 -26.97 10.40 20.89
C ILE A 398 -26.56 10.13 22.32
N ASN A 399 -25.46 9.37 22.51
CA ASN A 399 -24.89 9.17 23.83
C ASN A 399 -23.36 9.12 23.77
N SER A 400 -22.73 9.78 24.74
CA SER A 400 -21.28 9.77 24.94
C SER A 400 -20.91 8.93 26.15
N GLY A 401 -19.82 8.16 26.05
CA GLY A 401 -19.31 7.39 27.17
C GLY A 401 -18.10 6.54 26.82
N GLU A 402 -17.55 5.92 27.86
CA GLU A 402 -16.38 5.05 27.71
C GLU A 402 -16.76 3.71 27.09
N VAL A 403 -16.10 3.35 25.99
CA VAL A 403 -16.31 2.12 25.22
C VAL A 403 -14.97 1.52 24.81
N VAL A 404 -14.97 0.27 24.44
CA VAL A 404 -13.83 -0.37 23.77
C VAL A 404 -13.99 -0.20 22.27
N ALA A 405 -13.09 0.54 21.65
CA ALA A 405 -13.03 0.76 20.20
C ALA A 405 -11.89 -0.06 19.59
N GLY A 406 -12.10 -0.73 18.48
CA GLY A 406 -11.07 -1.51 17.79
C GLY A 406 -11.64 -2.55 16.83
N ASN A 407 -10.74 -3.38 16.30
CA ASN A 407 -11.09 -4.51 15.44
C ASN A 407 -11.73 -5.62 16.28
N ILE A 408 -12.98 -5.88 16.04
CA ILE A 408 -13.79 -6.84 16.80
C ILE A 408 -14.37 -7.87 15.85
N GLY A 409 -14.15 -9.15 16.15
CA GLY A 409 -14.67 -10.23 15.32
C GLY A 409 -13.82 -11.50 15.38
N SER A 410 -13.84 -12.26 14.30
CA SER A 410 -13.05 -13.48 14.14
C SER A 410 -11.88 -13.22 13.17
N PRO A 411 -10.84 -14.09 13.16
CA PRO A 411 -9.72 -13.96 12.21
C PRO A 411 -10.13 -13.94 10.73
N LYS A 412 -11.34 -14.44 10.40
CA LYS A 412 -11.87 -14.46 9.03
C LYS A 412 -12.71 -13.23 8.70
N ARG A 413 -13.21 -12.51 9.71
CA ARG A 413 -14.04 -11.32 9.54
C ARG A 413 -13.93 -10.45 10.79
N MET A 414 -13.36 -9.29 10.65
CA MET A 414 -13.24 -8.26 11.68
C MET A 414 -13.91 -6.98 11.17
N ASP A 415 -14.65 -6.33 12.06
CA ASP A 415 -15.21 -5.00 11.82
C ASP A 415 -14.56 -4.05 12.83
N TYR A 416 -14.11 -2.88 12.38
CA TYR A 416 -13.71 -1.82 13.30
C TYR A 416 -14.98 -1.19 13.86
N THR A 417 -15.21 -1.33 15.16
CA THR A 417 -16.43 -0.90 15.82
C THR A 417 -16.20 -0.63 17.30
N VAL A 418 -17.27 -0.23 18.00
CA VAL A 418 -17.25 0.03 19.44
C VAL A 418 -18.18 -0.92 20.20
N ILE A 419 -17.73 -1.36 21.38
CA ILE A 419 -18.55 -2.17 22.30
C ILE A 419 -18.59 -1.51 23.67
N GLY A 420 -19.79 -1.39 24.23
CA GLY A 420 -19.98 -0.88 25.59
C GLY A 420 -21.42 -0.55 25.91
N GLY A 421 -21.72 -0.41 27.21
CA GLY A 421 -23.03 0.04 27.69
C GLY A 421 -23.51 1.37 27.10
N PRO A 422 -22.62 2.36 26.89
CA PRO A 422 -22.97 3.63 26.24
C PRO A 422 -23.57 3.50 24.85
N VAL A 423 -23.11 2.53 24.03
CA VAL A 423 -23.63 2.27 22.68
C VAL A 423 -25.11 1.88 22.74
N ASN A 424 -25.45 0.96 23.67
CA ASN A 424 -26.81 0.53 23.85
C ASN A 424 -27.75 1.64 24.37
N LEU A 425 -27.21 2.62 25.12
CA LEU A 425 -27.97 3.76 25.56
C LEU A 425 -28.34 4.67 24.38
N ALA A 426 -27.42 4.92 23.45
CA ALA A 426 -27.71 5.71 22.26
C ALA A 426 -28.84 5.08 21.41
N ALA A 427 -28.81 3.77 21.19
CA ALA A 427 -29.86 3.05 20.46
C ALA A 427 -31.22 3.15 21.18
N ARG A 428 -31.23 3.10 22.53
CA ARG A 428 -32.48 3.27 23.31
C ARG A 428 -32.99 4.69 23.29
N LEU A 429 -32.11 5.70 23.24
CA LEU A 429 -32.52 7.10 23.08
C LEU A 429 -33.16 7.31 21.71
N GLU A 430 -32.59 6.69 20.66
CA GLU A 430 -33.22 6.70 19.35
C GLU A 430 -34.67 6.17 19.44
N SER A 431 -34.85 4.96 19.97
CA SER A 431 -36.20 4.37 20.10
C SER A 431 -37.12 5.22 21.01
N ALA A 432 -36.59 5.87 22.06
CA ALA A 432 -37.36 6.76 22.94
C ALA A 432 -37.90 8.00 22.22
N THR A 433 -37.27 8.42 21.10
CA THR A 433 -37.74 9.57 20.32
C THR A 433 -39.20 9.39 19.87
N GLU A 434 -39.65 8.15 19.64
CA GLU A 434 -41.05 7.86 19.28
C GLU A 434 -42.00 8.13 20.44
N THR A 435 -41.60 7.73 21.66
CA THR A 435 -42.42 7.90 22.87
C THR A 435 -42.69 9.39 23.19
N TYR A 436 -41.68 10.23 22.99
CA TYR A 436 -41.75 11.65 23.28
C TYR A 436 -42.13 12.52 22.07
N GLY A 437 -42.26 11.94 20.90
CA GLY A 437 -42.49 12.65 19.65
C GLY A 437 -41.29 13.52 19.22
N ALA A 438 -40.14 13.31 19.84
CA ALA A 438 -38.90 14.04 19.59
C ALA A 438 -38.19 13.57 18.30
N GLN A 439 -37.40 14.41 17.69
CA GLN A 439 -36.56 14.02 16.55
C GLN A 439 -35.16 13.61 16.99
N ILE A 440 -34.56 14.35 17.93
CA ILE A 440 -33.21 14.12 18.41
C ILE A 440 -33.21 14.05 19.94
N LEU A 441 -32.83 12.91 20.50
CA LEU A 441 -32.59 12.77 21.93
C LEU A 441 -31.13 12.54 22.25
N LEU A 442 -30.64 13.21 23.29
CA LEU A 442 -29.28 13.04 23.81
C LEU A 442 -29.29 12.80 25.32
N SER A 443 -28.31 12.08 25.82
CA SER A 443 -28.11 11.86 27.24
C SER A 443 -27.47 13.05 27.92
N GLU A 444 -27.62 13.12 29.27
CA GLU A 444 -26.89 14.06 30.12
C GLU A 444 -25.38 13.96 29.91
N ASN A 445 -24.81 12.76 29.73
CA ASN A 445 -23.39 12.57 29.49
C ASN A 445 -22.93 13.29 28.23
N THR A 446 -23.75 13.24 27.17
CA THR A 446 -23.44 14.00 25.95
C THR A 446 -23.58 15.49 26.19
N LEU A 447 -24.66 15.92 26.85
CA LEU A 447 -24.90 17.34 27.15
C LEU A 447 -23.71 17.97 27.91
N MET A 448 -23.12 17.24 28.86
CA MET A 448 -21.99 17.74 29.65
C MET A 448 -20.73 17.98 28.84
N LEU A 449 -20.57 17.28 27.71
CA LEU A 449 -19.42 17.42 26.80
C LEU A 449 -19.63 18.50 25.73
N LEU A 450 -20.86 19.03 25.57
CA LEU A 450 -21.15 20.05 24.58
C LEU A 450 -20.56 21.40 24.96
N ARG A 451 -20.01 22.10 23.99
CA ARG A 451 -19.54 23.49 24.11
C ARG A 451 -20.67 24.49 23.88
N ARG A 452 -21.57 24.19 22.96
CA ARG A 452 -22.76 24.99 22.64
C ARG A 452 -23.99 24.22 23.02
N ARG A 453 -24.89 24.84 23.76
CA ARG A 453 -26.11 24.23 24.29
C ARG A 453 -27.38 25.01 23.88
N ASP A 454 -27.33 25.62 22.71
CA ASP A 454 -28.44 26.43 22.19
C ASP A 454 -29.59 25.53 21.77
N LEU A 455 -30.81 25.92 22.13
CA LEU A 455 -32.03 25.19 21.79
C LEU A 455 -32.00 23.71 22.22
N ILE A 456 -31.47 23.42 23.41
CA ILE A 456 -31.59 22.10 24.05
C ILE A 456 -32.56 22.24 25.23
N ARG A 457 -33.52 21.31 25.32
CA ARG A 457 -34.45 21.21 26.45
C ARG A 457 -34.34 19.88 27.15
N GLU A 458 -34.59 19.88 28.45
CA GLU A 458 -34.82 18.64 29.21
C GLU A 458 -36.16 18.01 28.81
N VAL A 459 -36.16 16.69 28.60
CA VAL A 459 -37.34 15.92 28.20
C VAL A 459 -37.85 15.11 29.36
N ASP A 460 -37.01 14.29 29.99
CA ASP A 460 -37.45 13.43 31.10
C ASP A 460 -36.24 12.85 31.87
N LEU A 461 -36.57 12.16 32.99
CA LEU A 461 -35.69 11.22 33.66
C LEU A 461 -36.15 9.80 33.34
N ILE A 462 -35.30 9.01 32.70
CA ILE A 462 -35.66 7.65 32.31
C ILE A 462 -34.79 6.61 33.01
N ARG A 463 -35.40 5.50 33.37
CA ARG A 463 -34.69 4.31 33.83
C ARG A 463 -34.66 3.30 32.70
N VAL A 464 -33.45 3.05 32.15
CA VAL A 464 -33.27 2.08 31.09
C VAL A 464 -33.06 0.68 31.66
N LYS A 465 -33.62 -0.34 31.00
CA LYS A 465 -33.53 -1.74 31.44
C LYS A 465 -32.07 -2.15 31.68
N GLY A 466 -31.73 -2.63 32.88
CA GLY A 466 -30.39 -3.06 33.27
C GLY A 466 -29.51 -1.97 33.91
N LYS A 467 -30.02 -0.71 34.06
CA LYS A 467 -29.38 0.31 34.90
C LYS A 467 -30.31 0.68 36.06
N GLN A 468 -29.75 0.80 37.26
CA GLN A 468 -30.53 1.21 38.45
C GLN A 468 -30.67 2.74 38.54
N GLU A 469 -29.63 3.46 38.08
CA GLU A 469 -29.63 4.93 38.13
C GLU A 469 -30.42 5.51 36.96
N PRO A 470 -31.29 6.50 37.21
CA PRO A 470 -31.97 7.25 36.17
C PRO A 470 -30.99 8.06 35.31
N VAL A 471 -31.30 8.24 34.05
CA VAL A 471 -30.55 9.08 33.13
C VAL A 471 -31.47 10.23 32.69
N ALA A 472 -30.99 11.47 32.84
CA ALA A 472 -31.65 12.61 32.24
C ALA A 472 -31.45 12.61 30.73
N ILE A 473 -32.57 12.84 30.03
CA ILE A 473 -32.57 12.92 28.56
C ILE A 473 -33.01 14.30 28.10
N HIS A 474 -32.39 14.74 27.04
CA HIS A 474 -32.58 16.07 26.48
C HIS A 474 -32.91 15.98 25.00
N GLU A 475 -33.60 16.98 24.46
CA GLU A 475 -33.90 17.10 23.05
C GLU A 475 -33.14 18.28 22.45
N SER A 476 -32.47 18.07 21.30
CA SER A 476 -32.02 19.16 20.48
C SER A 476 -33.12 19.67 19.57
N LEU A 477 -33.25 20.98 19.51
CA LEU A 477 -34.13 21.72 18.62
C LEU A 477 -33.33 22.64 17.69
N GLY A 478 -32.01 22.38 17.53
CA GLY A 478 -31.11 23.17 16.70
C GLY A 478 -31.38 23.08 15.20
N TYR A 479 -32.23 22.16 14.79
CA TYR A 479 -32.72 22.02 13.41
C TYR A 479 -33.85 23.02 13.05
N VAL A 480 -34.44 23.68 14.06
CA VAL A 480 -35.53 24.67 13.87
C VAL A 480 -34.98 25.94 13.25
N ASP A 481 -35.75 26.55 12.35
CA ASP A 481 -35.35 27.80 11.70
C ASP A 481 -35.30 29.00 12.67
N ASP A 482 -34.51 30.02 12.30
CA ASP A 482 -34.31 31.20 13.14
C ASP A 482 -35.62 31.96 13.45
N ALA A 483 -36.57 31.98 12.52
CA ALA A 483 -37.85 32.67 12.68
C ALA A 483 -38.71 32.01 13.75
N THR A 484 -38.57 30.70 13.95
CA THR A 484 -39.30 29.90 14.93
C THR A 484 -38.57 29.79 16.28
N SER A 485 -37.26 29.99 16.30
CA SER A 485 -36.36 29.73 17.44
C SER A 485 -36.77 30.50 18.71
N GLU A 486 -37.15 31.77 18.59
CA GLU A 486 -37.57 32.60 19.75
C GLU A 486 -38.90 32.08 20.37
N ARG A 487 -39.85 31.67 19.54
CA ARG A 487 -41.08 31.03 19.98
C ARG A 487 -40.80 29.72 20.74
N VAL A 488 -39.92 28.92 20.20
CA VAL A 488 -39.48 27.65 20.81
C VAL A 488 -38.77 27.89 22.14
N ARG A 489 -37.87 28.84 22.26
CA ARG A 489 -37.20 29.20 23.53
C ARG A 489 -38.21 29.60 24.62
N ARG A 490 -39.20 30.39 24.27
CA ARG A 490 -40.26 30.76 25.23
C ARG A 490 -41.08 29.57 25.66
N ALA A 491 -41.47 28.70 24.75
CA ALA A 491 -42.24 27.50 25.08
C ALA A 491 -41.42 26.54 25.98
N THR A 492 -40.15 26.30 25.65
CA THR A 492 -39.26 25.39 26.41
C THR A 492 -38.96 25.91 27.82
N SER A 493 -38.89 27.24 28.03
CA SER A 493 -38.74 27.82 29.37
C SER A 493 -39.99 27.50 30.25
N VAL A 494 -41.21 27.62 29.72
CA VAL A 494 -42.43 27.27 30.46
C VAL A 494 -42.50 25.76 30.74
N GLN A 495 -42.03 24.93 29.80
CA GLN A 495 -41.98 23.49 29.96
C GLN A 495 -40.99 23.04 31.05
N ALA A 496 -39.85 23.70 31.19
CA ALA A 496 -38.92 23.41 32.26
C ALA A 496 -39.56 23.57 33.65
N GLU A 497 -40.35 24.65 33.85
CA GLU A 497 -41.13 24.83 35.06
C GLU A 497 -42.23 23.77 35.22
N ALA A 498 -42.88 23.38 34.10
CA ALA A 498 -43.92 22.35 34.11
C ALA A 498 -43.38 20.97 34.50
N ILE A 499 -42.19 20.59 34.02
CA ILE A 499 -41.48 19.34 34.38
C ILE A 499 -41.11 19.36 35.87
N GLN A 500 -40.66 20.48 36.43
CA GLN A 500 -40.36 20.61 37.84
C GLN A 500 -41.64 20.44 38.69
N ALA A 501 -42.76 21.06 38.29
CA ALA A 501 -44.06 20.89 38.97
C ALA A 501 -44.54 19.43 38.93
N PHE A 502 -44.38 18.75 37.80
CA PHE A 502 -44.67 17.33 37.63
C PHE A 502 -43.91 16.45 38.62
N ARG A 503 -42.58 16.67 38.72
CA ARG A 503 -41.71 15.93 39.65
C ARG A 503 -42.01 16.23 41.13
N ALA A 504 -42.47 17.43 41.41
CA ALA A 504 -42.94 17.81 42.75
C ALA A 504 -44.35 17.27 43.08
N LYS A 505 -44.95 16.44 42.21
CA LYS A 505 -46.33 15.94 42.29
C LYS A 505 -47.41 17.05 42.27
N ASP A 506 -47.05 18.29 41.86
CA ASP A 506 -47.99 19.38 41.64
C ASP A 506 -48.58 19.28 40.20
N PHE A 507 -49.38 18.25 40.00
CA PHE A 507 -49.96 17.95 38.68
C PHE A 507 -50.95 19.04 38.21
N ARG A 508 -51.53 19.81 39.10
CA ARG A 508 -52.44 20.92 38.77
C ARG A 508 -51.63 22.06 38.11
N ARG A 509 -50.55 22.46 38.75
CA ARG A 509 -49.64 23.50 38.22
C ARG A 509 -48.97 23.03 36.92
N GLY A 510 -48.45 21.78 36.91
CA GLY A 510 -47.87 21.18 35.71
C GLY A 510 -48.82 21.19 34.53
N THR A 511 -50.07 20.78 34.71
CA THR A 511 -51.10 20.81 33.67
C THR A 511 -51.33 22.23 33.12
N THR A 512 -51.37 23.23 33.99
CA THR A 512 -51.59 24.62 33.59
C THR A 512 -50.41 25.12 32.73
N LEU A 513 -49.17 24.88 33.15
CA LEU A 513 -47.96 25.30 32.47
C LEU A 513 -47.78 24.58 31.12
N PHE A 514 -48.04 23.27 31.02
CA PHE A 514 -47.98 22.58 29.72
C PHE A 514 -49.05 23.06 28.74
N LYS A 515 -50.27 23.38 29.22
CA LYS A 515 -51.28 24.02 28.36
C LYS A 515 -50.91 25.43 27.93
N GLU A 516 -50.16 26.19 28.75
CA GLU A 516 -49.62 27.48 28.40
C GLU A 516 -48.54 27.35 27.33
N SER A 517 -47.61 26.39 27.47
CA SER A 517 -46.57 26.15 26.47
C SER A 517 -47.17 25.76 25.11
N LEU A 518 -48.25 24.99 25.07
CA LEU A 518 -48.97 24.66 23.83
C LEU A 518 -49.67 25.87 23.18
N LYS A 519 -50.00 26.92 23.90
CA LYS A 519 -50.49 28.17 23.30
C LYS A 519 -49.35 28.93 22.57
N ILE A 520 -48.11 28.77 23.06
CA ILE A 520 -46.91 29.38 22.47
C ILE A 520 -46.46 28.54 21.30
N TRP A 521 -46.38 27.21 21.45
CA TRP A 521 -45.93 26.27 20.42
C TRP A 521 -46.90 25.09 20.30
N PRO A 522 -47.98 25.24 19.48
CA PRO A 522 -49.07 24.24 19.39
C PRO A 522 -48.62 22.91 18.78
N GLU A 523 -47.57 22.90 17.96
CA GLU A 523 -47.08 21.72 17.23
C GLU A 523 -46.18 20.82 18.08
N ASP A 524 -45.84 21.23 19.30
CA ASP A 524 -44.92 20.48 20.18
C ASP A 524 -45.57 19.21 20.74
N PRO A 525 -45.00 18.03 20.50
CA PRO A 525 -45.58 16.77 21.03
C PRO A 525 -45.31 16.54 22.51
N LEU A 526 -44.22 17.06 23.10
CA LEU A 526 -43.80 16.76 24.46
C LEU A 526 -44.85 17.10 25.53
N PRO A 527 -45.53 18.29 25.51
CA PRO A 527 -46.58 18.60 26.47
C PRO A 527 -47.72 17.59 26.50
N HIS A 528 -48.08 17.01 25.35
CA HIS A 528 -49.18 16.02 25.28
C HIS A 528 -48.81 14.75 26.04
N VAL A 529 -47.56 14.29 25.98
CA VAL A 529 -47.06 13.13 26.74
C VAL A 529 -47.23 13.37 28.25
N TYR A 530 -46.88 14.53 28.74
CA TYR A 530 -47.00 14.86 30.15
C TYR A 530 -48.47 15.08 30.58
N LEU A 531 -49.27 15.72 29.75
CA LEU A 531 -50.71 15.91 30.04
C LEU A 531 -51.43 14.57 30.15
N GLU A 532 -51.10 13.59 29.29
CA GLU A 532 -51.65 12.24 29.37
C GLU A 532 -51.22 11.53 30.66
N ARG A 533 -49.96 11.58 31.02
CA ARG A 533 -49.44 11.00 32.28
C ARG A 533 -50.08 11.63 33.50
N MET A 534 -50.23 12.95 33.53
CA MET A 534 -50.90 13.64 34.66
C MET A 534 -52.37 13.32 34.73
N ALA A 535 -53.07 13.10 33.61
CA ALA A 535 -54.46 12.65 33.60
C ALA A 535 -54.57 11.23 34.17
N GLN A 536 -53.62 10.33 33.87
CA GLN A 536 -53.58 9.00 34.48
C GLN A 536 -53.34 9.08 36.00
N TYR A 537 -52.37 9.90 36.45
CA TYR A 537 -52.08 10.08 37.88
C TYR A 537 -53.17 10.82 38.65
N ALA A 538 -54.05 11.54 37.96
CA ALA A 538 -55.24 12.11 38.58
C ALA A 538 -56.35 11.05 38.85
N LEU A 539 -56.33 9.95 38.06
CA LEU A 539 -57.25 8.80 38.27
C LEU A 539 -56.69 7.78 39.25
N GLU A 540 -55.38 7.52 39.14
CA GLU A 540 -54.64 6.57 39.95
C GLU A 540 -53.30 7.24 40.40
N ALA A 541 -53.29 7.64 41.69
CA ALA A 541 -52.12 8.35 42.23
C ALA A 541 -50.84 7.51 42.12
N PRO A 542 -49.70 8.14 41.81
CA PRO A 542 -48.44 7.41 41.76
C PRO A 542 -48.10 6.85 43.16
N PRO A 543 -47.33 5.74 43.25
CA PRO A 543 -46.89 5.17 44.52
C PRO A 543 -46.19 6.22 45.41
N ASP A 544 -46.20 5.99 46.74
CA ASP A 544 -45.59 6.93 47.70
C ASP A 544 -44.08 7.10 47.45
N ASP A 545 -43.42 6.02 47.02
CA ASP A 545 -42.01 5.96 46.68
C ASP A 545 -41.69 6.38 45.23
N TRP A 546 -42.66 6.92 44.50
CA TRP A 546 -42.46 7.38 43.14
C TRP A 546 -41.42 8.52 43.06
N ASP A 547 -40.37 8.29 42.31
CA ASP A 547 -39.20 9.15 42.20
C ASP A 547 -39.23 10.12 40.99
N GLY A 548 -40.37 10.20 40.30
CA GLY A 548 -40.53 11.04 39.11
C GLY A 548 -39.88 10.47 37.83
N VAL A 549 -39.39 9.23 37.90
CA VAL A 549 -38.64 8.58 36.79
C VAL A 549 -39.58 7.72 35.95
N PHE A 550 -39.47 7.84 34.66
CA PHE A 550 -40.17 6.98 33.71
C PHE A 550 -39.39 5.70 33.41
N SER A 551 -39.99 4.55 33.73
CA SER A 551 -39.39 3.24 33.43
C SER A 551 -39.78 2.76 32.05
N MET A 552 -38.81 2.69 31.12
CA MET A 552 -39.04 2.14 29.77
C MET A 552 -39.25 0.62 29.86
N ARG A 553 -40.47 0.14 29.49
CA ARG A 553 -40.83 -1.28 29.51
C ARG A 553 -40.57 -2.01 28.19
N THR A 554 -40.37 -1.30 27.10
CA THR A 554 -40.05 -1.85 25.75
C THR A 554 -38.56 -2.09 25.55
N LYS A 555 -38.25 -3.12 24.73
CA LYS A 555 -36.87 -3.51 24.38
C LYS A 555 -36.17 -2.46 23.55
#